data_40b0b66dee6d7b4e245825b9aaf97a72
#
_entry.id   40b0b66dee6d7b4e245825b9aaf97a72
#
_cell.length_a   1.000
_cell.length_b   1.000
_cell.length_c   1.000
_cell.angle_alpha   90.00
_cell.angle_beta   90.00
_cell.angle_gamma   90.00
#
_symmetry.space_group_name_H-M   'P 1'
#
loop_
_entity.id
_entity.type
_entity.pdbx_description
1 polymer ?
#
loop_
_entity_poly.entity_id
_entity_poly.type
_entity_poly.pdbx_seq_one_letter_code
_entity_poly.pdbx_strand_id
1 'polypeptide(L)'
;LRREQLSLFYYIKQKSQKKLTADCPDTQLKRLFAARTSSVPTFNIRMENVSSTIDLDTSNISHVEVNSIPPWSTSPIDVDLSLKQFRKETTPDYVYRQHFAEIQDRNRNLIPIYTDGSKSDNYVGLAFVCQDEIVAEQIAPNSSIFSAELQAIYLALKYINRKGHRCCVIYTNSVSALQALISYEPSSHSIVTKSRKLICHLTTRNFFVKFCWVPGHVGIRGNEEADTAAKSTSPSQHTMRIEGGDLKLVVKKRLAERWQNVWNAQIHNKLHEINFTINFGRKLDT
;
A
#
# COMPACT_ATOMS: atom_id res chain seq x y z
N LEU A 1 0.75 -24.60 9.30
CA LEU A 1 1.21 -23.30 8.80
C LEU A 1 0.35 -22.75 7.66
N ARG A 2 0.34 -23.38 6.47
CA ARG A 2 -0.41 -22.91 5.30
C ARG A 2 -1.90 -22.70 5.60
N ARG A 3 -2.52 -23.58 6.39
CA ARG A 3 -3.92 -23.46 6.80
C ARG A 3 -4.14 -22.23 7.69
N GLU A 4 -3.28 -21.98 8.68
CA GLU A 4 -3.34 -20.77 9.54
C GLU A 4 -3.16 -19.50 8.72
N GLN A 5 -2.18 -19.48 7.82
CA GLN A 5 -1.92 -18.36 6.93
C GLN A 5 -3.14 -18.03 6.05
N LEU A 6 -3.74 -19.01 5.39
CA LEU A 6 -4.91 -18.82 4.55
C LEU A 6 -6.12 -18.36 5.37
N SER A 7 -6.31 -18.90 6.57
CA SER A 7 -7.39 -18.50 7.46
C SER A 7 -7.23 -17.06 7.94
N LEU A 8 -6.01 -16.62 8.29
CA LEU A 8 -5.74 -15.22 8.65
C LEU A 8 -5.90 -14.29 7.45
N PHE A 9 -5.48 -14.69 6.25
CA PHE A 9 -5.69 -13.89 5.04
C PHE A 9 -7.18 -13.67 4.74
N TYR A 10 -7.97 -14.73 4.91
CA TYR A 10 -9.42 -14.63 4.78
C TYR A 10 -10.03 -13.71 5.83
N TYR A 11 -9.62 -13.85 7.09
CA TYR A 11 -10.07 -13.01 8.20
C TYR A 11 -9.76 -11.53 7.97
N ILE A 12 -8.51 -11.19 7.59
CA ILE A 12 -8.10 -9.83 7.24
C ILE A 12 -8.94 -9.28 6.08
N LYS A 13 -9.17 -10.10 5.03
CA LYS A 13 -10.02 -9.71 3.90
C LYS A 13 -11.45 -9.40 4.33
N GLN A 14 -12.05 -10.21 5.19
CA GLN A 14 -13.40 -9.99 5.69
C GLN A 14 -13.49 -8.71 6.54
N LYS A 15 -12.51 -8.49 7.44
CA LYS A 15 -12.41 -7.25 8.22
C LYS A 15 -12.27 -6.01 7.31
N SER A 16 -11.38 -6.05 6.32
CA SER A 16 -11.21 -4.93 5.39
C SER A 16 -12.46 -4.61 4.58
N GLN A 17 -13.32 -5.59 4.33
CA GLN A 17 -14.60 -5.41 3.62
C GLN A 17 -15.79 -5.10 4.53
N LYS A 18 -15.57 -4.86 5.84
CA LYS A 18 -16.63 -4.69 6.85
C LYS A 18 -17.64 -5.83 6.91
N LYS A 19 -17.28 -7.02 6.42
CA LYS A 19 -18.15 -8.22 6.47
C LYS A 19 -18.10 -8.91 7.83
N LEU A 20 -17.06 -8.61 8.61
CA LEU A 20 -16.91 -9.00 10.00
C LEU A 20 -16.94 -7.74 10.84
N THR A 21 -18.13 -7.28 11.20
CA THR A 21 -18.29 -6.30 12.28
C THR A 21 -18.19 -7.06 13.59
N ALA A 22 -17.47 -6.52 14.57
CA ALA A 22 -17.42 -7.07 15.93
C ALA A 22 -18.83 -7.21 16.55
N ASP A 23 -19.80 -6.47 16.00
CA ASP A 23 -21.17 -6.34 16.44
C ASP A 23 -22.20 -6.97 15.50
N CYS A 24 -21.80 -7.78 14.49
CA CYS A 24 -22.78 -8.60 13.83
C CYS A 24 -23.08 -9.81 14.74
N PRO A 25 -24.01 -9.69 15.67
CA PRO A 25 -24.61 -10.85 16.24
C PRO A 25 -25.45 -11.43 15.10
N ASP A 26 -24.89 -12.35 14.37
CA ASP A 26 -25.74 -13.33 13.74
C ASP A 26 -26.46 -14.04 14.88
N THR A 27 -27.62 -13.48 15.25
CA THR A 27 -28.45 -13.98 16.34
C THR A 27 -28.84 -15.43 16.06
N GLN A 28 -28.92 -15.83 14.80
CA GLN A 28 -29.10 -17.21 14.40
C GLN A 28 -27.86 -18.06 14.67
N LEU A 29 -26.65 -17.58 14.32
CA LEU A 29 -25.40 -18.29 14.63
C LEU A 29 -25.18 -18.38 16.14
N LYS A 30 -25.45 -17.32 16.92
CA LYS A 30 -25.38 -17.37 18.39
C LYS A 30 -26.34 -18.39 18.97
N ARG A 31 -27.58 -18.48 18.48
CA ARG A 31 -28.58 -19.49 18.89
C ARG A 31 -28.14 -20.92 18.50
N LEU A 32 -27.60 -21.09 17.29
CA LEU A 32 -27.07 -22.38 16.84
C LEU A 32 -25.82 -22.80 17.65
N PHE A 33 -24.96 -21.87 18.04
CA PHE A 33 -23.81 -22.14 18.89
C PHE A 33 -24.21 -22.41 20.34
N ALA A 34 -25.23 -21.71 20.88
CA ALA A 34 -25.74 -22.00 22.20
C ALA A 34 -26.44 -23.37 22.28
N ALA A 35 -27.02 -23.85 21.18
CA ALA A 35 -27.63 -25.19 21.09
C ALA A 35 -26.60 -26.30 20.81
N ARG A 36 -25.33 -25.99 20.46
CA ARG A 36 -24.28 -26.98 20.21
C ARG A 36 -23.47 -27.22 21.48
N THR A 37 -23.28 -28.50 21.81
CA THR A 37 -22.36 -28.98 22.85
C THR A 37 -20.86 -28.87 22.44
N SER A 38 -20.55 -28.20 21.32
CA SER A 38 -19.18 -28.07 20.81
C SER A 38 -18.41 -26.96 21.54
N SER A 39 -17.29 -27.32 22.15
CA SER A 39 -16.35 -26.39 22.79
C SER A 39 -15.49 -25.60 21.80
N VAL A 40 -15.66 -25.78 20.47
CA VAL A 40 -14.85 -25.09 19.45
C VAL A 40 -15.32 -23.65 19.27
N PRO A 41 -14.48 -22.65 19.55
CA PRO A 41 -14.81 -21.24 19.36
C PRO A 41 -15.15 -20.90 17.91
N THR A 42 -15.92 -19.83 17.71
CA THR A 42 -16.23 -19.32 16.37
C THR A 42 -14.95 -18.98 15.58
N PHE A 43 -15.08 -18.93 14.25
CA PHE A 43 -13.94 -18.61 13.38
C PHE A 43 -13.24 -17.31 13.79
N ASN A 44 -14.01 -16.25 14.11
CA ASN A 44 -13.46 -14.95 14.50
C ASN A 44 -12.62 -15.05 15.77
N ILE A 45 -13.16 -15.66 16.84
CA ILE A 45 -12.44 -15.86 18.10
C ILE A 45 -11.16 -16.68 17.87
N ARG A 46 -11.23 -17.73 17.06
CA ARG A 46 -10.03 -18.51 16.73
C ARG A 46 -8.98 -17.68 16.00
N MET A 47 -9.39 -16.81 15.07
CA MET A 47 -8.46 -15.95 14.33
C MET A 47 -7.88 -14.84 15.20
N GLU A 48 -8.66 -14.30 16.12
CA GLU A 48 -8.17 -13.35 17.14
C GLU A 48 -7.12 -14.00 18.04
N ASN A 49 -7.38 -15.22 18.52
CA ASN A 49 -6.41 -15.98 19.30
C ASN A 49 -5.12 -16.25 18.51
N VAL A 50 -5.22 -16.67 17.24
CA VAL A 50 -4.05 -16.86 16.37
C VAL A 50 -3.32 -15.53 16.13
N SER A 51 -4.04 -14.45 15.90
CA SER A 51 -3.45 -13.10 15.75
C SER A 51 -2.66 -12.70 17.00
N SER A 52 -3.21 -12.93 18.19
CA SER A 52 -2.54 -12.66 19.46
C SER A 52 -1.27 -13.50 19.64
N THR A 53 -1.28 -14.79 19.21
CA THR A 53 -0.07 -15.65 19.32
C THR A 53 1.09 -15.20 18.43
N ILE A 54 0.84 -14.38 17.42
CA ILE A 54 1.85 -13.80 16.52
C ILE A 54 1.97 -12.29 16.70
N ASP A 55 1.43 -11.75 17.80
CA ASP A 55 1.43 -10.32 18.11
C ASP A 55 0.92 -9.43 16.94
N LEU A 56 -0.14 -9.87 16.26
CA LEU A 56 -0.72 -9.16 15.12
C LEU A 56 -1.92 -8.30 15.56
N ASP A 57 -1.74 -6.98 15.53
CA ASP A 57 -2.88 -6.07 15.71
C ASP A 57 -3.74 -6.03 14.43
N THR A 58 -4.99 -6.39 14.57
CA THR A 58 -6.00 -6.36 13.51
C THR A 58 -7.11 -5.33 13.75
N SER A 59 -6.96 -4.46 14.77
CA SER A 59 -7.97 -3.45 15.13
C SER A 59 -8.01 -2.30 14.12
N ASN A 60 -6.86 -1.92 13.58
CA ASN A 60 -6.65 -0.75 12.73
C ASN A 60 -6.55 -1.06 11.23
N ILE A 61 -7.37 -1.99 10.74
CA ILE A 61 -7.39 -2.32 9.30
C ILE A 61 -8.15 -1.27 8.51
N SER A 62 -7.57 -0.83 7.38
CA SER A 62 -8.23 0.04 6.41
C SER A 62 -9.43 -0.66 5.79
N HIS A 63 -10.54 0.06 5.71
CA HIS A 63 -11.73 -0.46 5.05
C HIS A 63 -11.72 -0.10 3.56
N VAL A 64 -11.94 -1.11 2.73
CA VAL A 64 -12.12 -0.94 1.30
C VAL A 64 -13.58 -0.58 1.04
N GLU A 65 -13.80 0.63 0.56
CA GLU A 65 -15.12 1.02 0.09
C GLU A 65 -15.38 0.40 -1.29
N VAL A 66 -16.60 -0.08 -1.48
CA VAL A 66 -17.03 -0.51 -2.82
C VAL A 66 -16.95 0.70 -3.76
N ASN A 67 -16.32 0.52 -4.93
CA ASN A 67 -16.25 1.59 -5.90
C ASN A 67 -17.67 1.87 -6.41
N SER A 68 -18.22 3.01 -6.04
CA SER A 68 -19.54 3.46 -6.47
C SER A 68 -19.53 4.12 -7.87
N ILE A 69 -18.34 4.35 -8.43
CA ILE A 69 -18.19 4.97 -9.74
C ILE A 69 -18.13 3.84 -10.77
N PRO A 70 -19.10 3.79 -11.70
CA PRO A 70 -19.04 2.81 -12.77
C PRO A 70 -17.79 3.00 -13.64
N PRO A 71 -17.14 1.94 -14.14
CA PRO A 71 -15.91 2.05 -14.96
C PRO A 71 -16.08 2.96 -16.18
N TRP A 72 -17.25 2.96 -16.81
CA TRP A 72 -17.55 3.80 -17.98
C TRP A 72 -17.77 5.28 -17.66
N SER A 73 -17.92 5.65 -16.39
CA SER A 73 -18.04 7.05 -15.94
C SER A 73 -16.70 7.67 -15.56
N THR A 74 -15.62 6.91 -15.61
CA THR A 74 -14.29 7.40 -15.28
C THR A 74 -13.60 7.93 -16.52
N SER A 75 -13.17 9.20 -16.48
CA SER A 75 -12.28 9.73 -17.52
C SER A 75 -10.92 9.02 -17.45
N PRO A 76 -10.28 8.78 -18.61
CA PRO A 76 -8.91 8.26 -18.63
C PRO A 76 -7.98 9.17 -17.82
N ILE A 77 -7.11 8.55 -17.03
CA ILE A 77 -6.07 9.26 -16.28
C ILE A 77 -4.91 9.51 -17.24
N ASP A 78 -4.50 10.78 -17.39
CA ASP A 78 -3.35 11.14 -18.22
C ASP A 78 -2.05 10.78 -17.51
N VAL A 79 -1.32 9.78 -18.06
CA VAL A 79 -0.06 9.27 -17.49
C VAL A 79 1.02 9.25 -18.54
N ASP A 80 2.12 9.95 -18.26
CA ASP A 80 3.33 9.96 -19.08
C ASP A 80 4.37 8.99 -18.48
N LEU A 81 4.69 7.94 -19.23
CA LEU A 81 5.71 6.94 -18.89
C LEU A 81 6.90 6.99 -19.86
N SER A 82 7.09 8.09 -20.59
CA SER A 82 8.11 8.20 -21.66
C SER A 82 9.54 7.91 -21.18
N LEU A 83 9.87 8.28 -19.95
CA LEU A 83 11.20 7.99 -19.39
C LEU A 83 11.44 6.51 -19.10
N LYS A 84 10.39 5.67 -19.08
CA LYS A 84 10.52 4.21 -18.86
C LYS A 84 11.16 3.47 -20.04
N GLN A 85 11.24 4.09 -21.21
CA GLN A 85 11.94 3.51 -22.37
C GLN A 85 13.45 3.34 -22.11
N PHE A 86 14.00 4.12 -21.19
CA PHE A 86 15.41 4.03 -20.80
C PHE A 86 15.61 3.02 -19.68
N ARG A 87 16.61 2.14 -19.80
CA ARG A 87 16.96 1.18 -18.75
C ARG A 87 17.93 1.81 -17.75
N LYS A 88 17.58 1.78 -16.47
CA LYS A 88 18.36 2.45 -15.41
C LYS A 88 19.79 1.91 -15.32
N GLU A 89 19.99 0.64 -15.61
CA GLU A 89 21.29 -0.04 -15.53
C GLU A 89 22.28 0.41 -16.62
N THR A 90 21.77 0.94 -17.73
CA THR A 90 22.59 1.28 -18.92
C THR A 90 22.54 2.75 -19.29
N THR A 91 21.63 3.53 -18.70
CA THR A 91 21.42 4.94 -19.06
C THR A 91 22.02 5.84 -18.00
N PRO A 92 22.96 6.71 -18.35
CA PRO A 92 23.53 7.69 -17.43
C PRO A 92 22.49 8.70 -16.92
N ASP A 93 22.66 9.17 -15.68
CA ASP A 93 21.70 10.08 -15.02
C ASP A 93 21.48 11.40 -15.78
N TYR A 94 22.51 11.92 -16.48
CA TYR A 94 22.36 13.16 -17.24
C TYR A 94 21.38 13.02 -18.41
N VAL A 95 21.24 11.82 -19.01
CA VAL A 95 20.28 11.55 -20.08
C VAL A 95 18.85 11.65 -19.53
N TYR A 96 18.60 11.09 -18.35
CA TYR A 96 17.30 11.24 -17.68
C TYR A 96 17.00 12.71 -17.37
N ARG A 97 17.97 13.47 -16.86
CA ARG A 97 17.78 14.91 -16.58
C ARG A 97 17.48 15.72 -17.83
N GLN A 98 18.15 15.42 -18.95
CA GLN A 98 17.90 16.09 -20.23
C GLN A 98 16.48 15.83 -20.72
N HIS A 99 16.05 14.57 -20.81
CA HIS A 99 14.70 14.23 -21.24
C HIS A 99 13.62 14.70 -20.26
N PHE A 100 13.95 14.73 -18.96
CA PHE A 100 13.05 15.31 -17.97
C PHE A 100 12.87 16.81 -18.16
N ALA A 101 13.92 17.55 -18.54
CA ALA A 101 13.81 18.96 -18.87
C ALA A 101 12.84 19.21 -20.06
N GLU A 102 12.87 18.34 -21.08
CA GLU A 102 11.90 18.38 -22.19
C GLU A 102 10.46 18.12 -21.72
N ILE A 103 10.27 17.20 -20.75
CA ILE A 103 8.95 16.93 -20.13
C ILE A 103 8.51 18.14 -19.33
N GLN A 104 9.40 18.76 -18.56
CA GLN A 104 9.09 19.99 -17.82
C GLN A 104 8.68 21.13 -18.73
N ASP A 105 9.37 21.33 -19.84
CA ASP A 105 9.01 22.39 -20.82
C ASP A 105 7.63 22.15 -21.43
N ARG A 106 7.31 20.89 -21.81
CA ARG A 106 5.97 20.53 -22.29
C ARG A 106 4.88 20.78 -21.23
N ASN A 107 5.21 20.64 -19.96
CA ASN A 107 4.30 20.82 -18.83
C ASN A 107 4.46 22.18 -18.11
N ARG A 108 5.15 23.16 -18.70
CA ARG A 108 5.49 24.45 -18.08
C ARG A 108 4.29 25.26 -17.55
N ASN A 109 3.11 25.01 -18.11
CA ASN A 109 1.86 25.66 -17.69
C ASN A 109 1.13 24.89 -16.55
N LEU A 110 1.69 23.77 -16.09
CA LEU A 110 1.16 22.96 -15.00
C LEU A 110 1.97 23.19 -13.74
N ILE A 111 1.30 23.22 -12.60
CA ILE A 111 1.96 23.31 -11.29
C ILE A 111 2.61 21.95 -10.99
N PRO A 112 3.93 21.88 -10.82
CA PRO A 112 4.64 20.64 -10.54
C PRO A 112 4.49 20.24 -9.07
N ILE A 113 4.19 18.97 -8.83
CA ILE A 113 4.13 18.35 -7.51
C ILE A 113 4.93 17.07 -7.58
N TYR A 114 5.88 16.87 -6.65
CA TYR A 114 6.70 15.69 -6.58
C TYR A 114 6.28 14.85 -5.39
N THR A 115 6.19 13.53 -5.56
CA THR A 115 5.75 12.61 -4.51
C THR A 115 6.74 11.48 -4.35
N ASP A 116 7.00 11.09 -3.11
CA ASP A 116 7.86 9.94 -2.80
C ASP A 116 7.40 9.22 -1.53
N GLY A 117 7.73 7.93 -1.44
CA GLY A 117 7.56 7.10 -0.27
C GLY A 117 8.90 6.56 0.19
N SER A 118 9.12 6.48 1.50
CA SER A 118 10.33 5.91 2.08
C SER A 118 10.01 4.86 3.13
N LYS A 119 10.79 3.78 3.16
CA LYS A 119 10.62 2.71 4.15
C LYS A 119 11.96 2.30 4.73
N SER A 120 12.03 2.28 6.05
CA SER A 120 13.10 1.66 6.82
C SER A 120 12.54 0.56 7.74
N ASP A 121 13.39 -0.06 8.54
CA ASP A 121 12.97 -1.10 9.50
C ASP A 121 11.99 -0.55 10.56
N ASN A 122 12.12 0.72 10.92
CA ASN A 122 11.42 1.33 12.05
C ASN A 122 10.29 2.29 11.64
N TYR A 123 10.27 2.75 10.40
CA TYR A 123 9.25 3.70 9.96
C TYR A 123 8.93 3.57 8.47
N VAL A 124 7.74 4.03 8.10
CA VAL A 124 7.32 4.21 6.72
C VAL A 124 6.87 5.65 6.58
N GLY A 125 7.64 6.43 5.83
CA GLY A 125 7.38 7.84 5.57
C GLY A 125 6.90 8.07 4.14
N LEU A 126 6.29 9.20 3.92
CA LEU A 126 5.84 9.67 2.61
C LEU A 126 5.88 11.18 2.58
N ALA A 127 6.05 11.74 1.40
CA ALA A 127 6.02 13.20 1.23
C ALA A 127 5.50 13.59 -0.14
N PHE A 128 4.98 14.82 -0.20
CA PHE A 128 4.93 15.56 -1.45
C PHE A 128 5.56 16.95 -1.29
N VAL A 129 6.09 17.45 -2.40
CA VAL A 129 6.70 18.78 -2.52
C VAL A 129 5.99 19.52 -3.65
N CYS A 130 5.50 20.74 -3.37
CA CYS A 130 4.88 21.62 -4.34
C CYS A 130 5.35 23.04 -4.09
N GLN A 131 6.17 23.59 -4.99
CA GLN A 131 6.79 24.91 -4.83
C GLN A 131 7.50 25.01 -3.47
N ASP A 132 7.04 25.91 -2.59
CA ASP A 132 7.61 26.13 -1.26
C ASP A 132 6.90 25.31 -0.16
N GLU A 133 5.89 24.52 -0.49
CA GLU A 133 5.13 23.71 0.47
C GLU A 133 5.59 22.25 0.44
N ILE A 134 6.11 21.79 1.57
CA ILE A 134 6.52 20.40 1.80
C ILE A 134 5.58 19.82 2.85
N VAL A 135 4.93 18.70 2.50
CA VAL A 135 4.13 17.92 3.44
C VAL A 135 4.73 16.52 3.54
N ALA A 136 5.09 16.14 4.74
CA ALA A 136 5.67 14.84 5.03
C ALA A 136 4.96 14.20 6.23
N GLU A 137 4.58 12.94 6.12
CA GLU A 137 3.85 12.20 7.13
C GLU A 137 4.43 10.79 7.30
N GLN A 138 4.20 10.18 8.47
CA GLN A 138 4.45 8.75 8.66
C GLN A 138 3.13 7.98 8.60
N ILE A 139 3.21 6.75 8.10
CA ILE A 139 2.12 5.78 8.14
C ILE A 139 2.50 4.59 9.02
N ALA A 140 1.55 3.66 9.22
CA ALA A 140 1.77 2.50 10.09
C ALA A 140 3.09 1.77 9.73
N PRO A 141 3.94 1.41 10.72
CA PRO A 141 5.28 0.85 10.46
C PRO A 141 5.28 -0.43 9.61
N ASN A 142 4.18 -1.18 9.66
CA ASN A 142 4.00 -2.41 8.88
C ASN A 142 3.44 -2.17 7.47
N SER A 143 3.28 -0.91 7.05
CA SER A 143 2.85 -0.58 5.69
C SER A 143 3.95 -0.92 4.67
N SER A 144 3.55 -1.20 3.44
CA SER A 144 4.48 -1.39 2.33
C SER A 144 4.95 -0.05 1.77
N ILE A 145 6.07 -0.06 1.07
CA ILE A 145 6.52 1.11 0.29
C ILE A 145 5.46 1.50 -0.75
N PHE A 146 4.80 0.52 -1.36
CA PHE A 146 3.69 0.77 -2.30
C PHE A 146 2.55 1.58 -1.67
N SER A 147 2.19 1.27 -0.40
CA SER A 147 1.18 2.04 0.34
C SER A 147 1.65 3.46 0.64
N ALA A 148 2.93 3.66 0.94
CA ALA A 148 3.51 4.99 1.15
C ALA A 148 3.46 5.85 -0.12
N GLU A 149 3.90 5.30 -1.24
CA GLU A 149 3.86 5.96 -2.55
C GLU A 149 2.44 6.36 -2.96
N LEU A 150 1.47 5.43 -2.84
CA LEU A 150 0.07 5.73 -3.11
C LEU A 150 -0.50 6.81 -2.18
N GLN A 151 -0.13 6.77 -0.90
CA GLN A 151 -0.59 7.75 0.08
C GLN A 151 0.01 9.13 -0.21
N ALA A 152 1.27 9.21 -0.66
CA ALA A 152 1.89 10.47 -1.10
C ALA A 152 1.11 11.09 -2.27
N ILE A 153 0.78 10.28 -3.29
CA ILE A 153 -0.07 10.72 -4.41
C ILE A 153 -1.44 11.18 -3.92
N TYR A 154 -2.07 10.42 -3.02
CA TYR A 154 -3.38 10.79 -2.46
C TYR A 154 -3.35 12.11 -1.69
N LEU A 155 -2.30 12.37 -0.91
CA LEU A 155 -2.11 13.65 -0.22
C LEU A 155 -1.91 14.79 -1.22
N ALA A 156 -1.13 14.59 -2.27
CA ALA A 156 -0.96 15.57 -3.35
C ALA A 156 -2.31 15.90 -4.02
N LEU A 157 -3.15 14.91 -4.31
CA LEU A 157 -4.50 15.12 -4.84
C LEU A 157 -5.40 15.90 -3.86
N LYS A 158 -5.34 15.59 -2.57
CA LYS A 158 -6.05 16.36 -1.53
C LYS A 158 -5.58 17.80 -1.47
N TYR A 159 -4.28 18.03 -1.60
CA TYR A 159 -3.68 19.36 -1.66
C TYR A 159 -4.19 20.15 -2.87
N ILE A 160 -4.16 19.55 -4.07
CA ILE A 160 -4.71 20.14 -5.30
C ILE A 160 -6.17 20.60 -5.10
N ASN A 161 -6.99 19.71 -4.54
CA ASN A 161 -8.41 20.02 -4.27
C ASN A 161 -8.58 21.16 -3.25
N ARG A 162 -7.79 21.15 -2.18
CA ARG A 162 -7.84 22.18 -1.10
C ARG A 162 -7.41 23.55 -1.59
N LYS A 163 -6.30 23.60 -2.36
CA LYS A 163 -5.75 24.88 -2.87
C LYS A 163 -6.47 25.40 -4.11
N GLY A 164 -7.26 24.56 -4.78
CA GLY A 164 -7.94 24.94 -6.01
C GLY A 164 -7.03 25.05 -7.24
N HIS A 165 -5.89 24.36 -7.23
CA HIS A 165 -4.94 24.34 -8.35
C HIS A 165 -5.53 23.60 -9.54
N ARG A 166 -5.96 24.36 -10.57
CA ARG A 166 -6.73 23.82 -11.71
C ARG A 166 -5.92 22.92 -12.65
N CYS A 167 -4.63 23.20 -12.80
CA CYS A 167 -3.78 22.53 -13.77
C CYS A 167 -2.48 22.11 -13.08
N CYS A 168 -2.31 20.81 -12.83
CA CYS A 168 -1.17 20.25 -12.10
C CYS A 168 -0.55 19.07 -12.82
N VAL A 169 0.73 18.82 -12.54
CA VAL A 169 1.42 17.59 -12.89
C VAL A 169 2.02 16.97 -11.63
N ILE A 170 1.74 15.70 -11.40
CA ILE A 170 2.31 14.93 -10.30
C ILE A 170 3.43 14.05 -10.87
N TYR A 171 4.66 14.29 -10.40
CA TYR A 171 5.84 13.48 -10.69
C TYR A 171 6.03 12.47 -9.57
N THR A 172 6.18 11.20 -9.91
CA THR A 172 6.39 10.10 -8.96
C THR A 172 7.37 9.06 -9.53
N ASN A 173 8.16 8.46 -8.67
CA ASN A 173 9.07 7.36 -9.06
C ASN A 173 8.40 5.97 -8.99
N SER A 174 7.13 5.89 -8.56
CA SER A 174 6.40 4.64 -8.39
C SER A 174 5.57 4.25 -9.62
N VAL A 175 6.15 3.44 -10.51
CA VAL A 175 5.41 2.85 -11.65
C VAL A 175 4.22 2.03 -11.16
N SER A 176 4.39 1.26 -10.08
CA SER A 176 3.35 0.39 -9.54
C SER A 176 2.14 1.19 -9.03
N ALA A 177 2.37 2.36 -8.40
CA ALA A 177 1.30 3.25 -7.97
C ALA A 177 0.52 3.80 -9.17
N LEU A 178 1.21 4.26 -10.22
CA LEU A 178 0.57 4.73 -11.44
C LEU A 178 -0.22 3.62 -12.13
N GLN A 179 0.34 2.41 -12.27
CA GLN A 179 -0.37 1.26 -12.84
C GLN A 179 -1.61 0.90 -12.04
N ALA A 180 -1.54 0.96 -10.71
CA ALA A 180 -2.69 0.74 -9.85
C ALA A 180 -3.78 1.80 -10.05
N LEU A 181 -3.41 3.06 -10.29
CA LEU A 181 -4.38 4.13 -10.53
C LEU A 181 -5.09 4.01 -11.88
N ILE A 182 -4.37 3.65 -12.95
CA ILE A 182 -4.94 3.54 -14.31
C ILE A 182 -5.69 2.22 -14.56
N SER A 183 -5.43 1.19 -13.76
CA SER A 183 -6.11 -0.10 -13.93
C SER A 183 -7.61 0.02 -13.71
N TYR A 184 -8.42 -0.57 -14.59
CA TYR A 184 -9.87 -0.65 -14.42
C TYR A 184 -10.32 -1.75 -13.46
N GLU A 185 -9.40 -2.63 -13.06
CA GLU A 185 -9.71 -3.71 -12.13
C GLU A 185 -10.10 -3.18 -10.75
N PRO A 186 -11.07 -3.82 -10.08
CA PRO A 186 -11.41 -3.50 -8.71
C PRO A 186 -10.21 -3.68 -7.79
N SER A 187 -9.83 -2.62 -7.08
CA SER A 187 -8.72 -2.68 -6.14
C SER A 187 -9.20 -3.09 -4.74
N SER A 188 -8.46 -3.99 -4.12
CA SER A 188 -8.60 -4.30 -2.68
C SER A 188 -7.83 -3.33 -1.79
N HIS A 189 -7.14 -2.34 -2.36
CA HIS A 189 -6.38 -1.33 -1.65
C HIS A 189 -7.21 -0.06 -1.49
N SER A 190 -7.47 0.36 -0.25
CA SER A 190 -8.40 1.46 0.02
C SER A 190 -7.92 2.79 -0.56
N ILE A 191 -6.60 3.04 -0.56
CA ILE A 191 -6.01 4.29 -1.05
C ILE A 191 -6.17 4.40 -2.58
N VAL A 192 -6.03 3.30 -3.33
CA VAL A 192 -6.28 3.29 -4.78
C VAL A 192 -7.71 3.74 -5.07
N THR A 193 -8.69 3.16 -4.37
CA THR A 193 -10.10 3.52 -4.54
C THR A 193 -10.38 4.97 -4.18
N LYS A 194 -9.80 5.46 -3.07
CA LYS A 194 -9.93 6.87 -2.65
C LYS A 194 -9.29 7.83 -3.67
N SER A 195 -8.10 7.50 -4.17
CA SER A 195 -7.40 8.31 -5.16
C SER A 195 -8.19 8.40 -6.48
N ARG A 196 -8.69 7.27 -6.99
CA ARG A 196 -9.54 7.25 -8.19
C ARG A 196 -10.82 8.07 -8.02
N LYS A 197 -11.50 7.96 -6.87
CA LYS A 197 -12.67 8.77 -6.55
C LYS A 197 -12.33 10.26 -6.55
N LEU A 198 -11.19 10.63 -5.96
CA LEU A 198 -10.77 12.03 -5.90
C LEU A 198 -10.36 12.55 -7.28
N ILE A 199 -9.65 11.77 -8.10
CA ILE A 199 -9.33 12.13 -9.48
C ILE A 199 -10.63 12.37 -10.28
N CYS A 200 -11.58 11.45 -10.22
CA CYS A 200 -12.89 11.63 -10.87
C CYS A 200 -13.61 12.90 -10.40
N HIS A 201 -13.63 13.16 -9.10
CA HIS A 201 -14.20 14.38 -8.53
C HIS A 201 -13.51 15.66 -9.05
N LEU A 202 -12.18 15.65 -9.13
CA LEU A 202 -11.41 16.76 -9.68
C LEU A 202 -11.74 16.98 -11.16
N THR A 203 -11.76 15.92 -11.96
CA THR A 203 -12.06 15.98 -13.39
C THR A 203 -13.46 16.55 -13.66
N THR A 204 -14.49 16.12 -12.89
CA THR A 204 -15.86 16.65 -13.02
C THR A 204 -15.97 18.14 -12.68
N ARG A 205 -15.00 18.67 -11.94
CA ARG A 205 -14.88 20.11 -11.59
C ARG A 205 -13.93 20.88 -12.50
N ASN A 206 -13.56 20.34 -13.66
CA ASN A 206 -12.63 20.92 -14.62
C ASN A 206 -11.21 21.17 -14.05
N PHE A 207 -10.74 20.28 -13.17
CA PHE A 207 -9.33 20.22 -12.82
C PHE A 207 -8.62 19.29 -13.79
N PHE A 208 -7.45 19.68 -14.22
CA PHE A 208 -6.56 18.86 -15.03
C PHE A 208 -5.38 18.39 -14.18
N VAL A 209 -5.25 17.09 -13.99
CA VAL A 209 -4.14 16.48 -13.25
C VAL A 209 -3.48 15.44 -14.14
N LYS A 210 -2.24 15.72 -14.54
CA LYS A 210 -1.38 14.81 -15.28
C LYS A 210 -0.45 14.09 -14.32
N PHE A 211 -0.13 12.85 -14.62
CA PHE A 211 0.86 12.08 -13.87
C PHE A 211 2.07 11.80 -14.77
N CYS A 212 3.26 11.94 -14.24
CA CYS A 212 4.48 11.60 -14.96
C CYS A 212 5.36 10.72 -14.08
N TRP A 213 5.80 9.62 -14.66
CA TRP A 213 6.80 8.80 -13.99
C TRP A 213 8.20 9.40 -14.19
N VAL A 214 8.97 9.42 -13.10
CA VAL A 214 10.38 9.81 -13.10
C VAL A 214 11.21 8.73 -12.42
N PRO A 215 12.44 8.48 -12.86
CA PRO A 215 13.32 7.54 -12.15
C PRO A 215 13.81 8.16 -10.84
N GLY A 216 13.84 7.37 -9.76
CA GLY A 216 14.41 7.81 -8.48
C GLY A 216 15.94 7.91 -8.54
N HIS A 217 16.53 8.84 -7.78
CA HIS A 217 17.98 9.00 -7.56
C HIS A 217 18.81 9.24 -8.83
N VAL A 218 18.31 10.08 -9.74
CA VAL A 218 19.03 10.52 -10.96
C VAL A 218 19.28 12.03 -10.98
N GLY A 219 19.10 12.70 -9.82
CA GLY A 219 19.36 14.13 -9.68
C GLY A 219 18.23 15.02 -10.20
N ILE A 220 16.99 14.55 -10.25
CA ILE A 220 15.79 15.37 -10.48
C ILE A 220 15.45 16.07 -9.17
N ARG A 221 15.75 17.38 -9.08
CA ARG A 221 15.72 18.14 -7.83
C ARG A 221 14.45 17.95 -7.01
N GLY A 222 13.26 18.15 -7.57
CA GLY A 222 12.02 18.04 -6.83
C GLY A 222 11.74 16.62 -6.32
N ASN A 223 12.20 15.57 -7.05
CA ASN A 223 12.10 14.19 -6.62
C ASN A 223 13.06 13.89 -5.45
N GLU A 224 14.29 14.41 -5.49
CA GLU A 224 15.26 14.26 -4.39
C GLU A 224 14.79 15.02 -3.12
N GLU A 225 14.15 16.16 -3.30
CA GLU A 225 13.53 16.91 -2.20
C GLU A 225 12.38 16.10 -1.55
N ALA A 226 11.51 15.45 -2.36
CA ALA A 226 10.44 14.60 -1.87
C ALA A 226 10.99 13.35 -1.14
N ASP A 227 12.01 12.69 -1.70
CA ASP A 227 12.71 11.56 -1.07
C ASP A 227 13.32 11.96 0.29
N THR A 228 14.00 13.10 0.33
CA THR A 228 14.58 13.63 1.58
C THR A 228 13.50 13.92 2.62
N ALA A 229 12.40 14.55 2.21
CA ALA A 229 11.27 14.85 3.09
C ALA A 229 10.61 13.55 3.61
N ALA A 230 10.41 12.54 2.75
CA ALA A 230 9.85 11.26 3.14
C ALA A 230 10.73 10.49 4.15
N LYS A 231 12.06 10.67 4.09
CA LYS A 231 13.03 10.10 5.04
C LYS A 231 13.11 10.84 6.37
N SER A 232 12.78 12.13 6.40
CA SER A 232 12.93 13.00 7.58
C SER A 232 11.65 13.18 8.40
N THR A 233 10.63 12.33 8.18
CA THR A 233 9.33 12.44 8.84
C THR A 233 9.40 12.14 10.35
N SER A 234 8.67 12.89 11.15
CA SER A 234 8.46 12.61 12.57
C SER A 234 7.24 11.70 12.77
N PRO A 235 7.21 10.90 13.87
CA PRO A 235 6.05 10.08 14.19
C PRO A 235 4.75 10.88 14.21
N SER A 236 3.76 10.43 13.46
CA SER A 236 2.43 11.03 13.50
C SER A 236 1.72 10.70 14.81
N GLN A 237 1.02 11.67 15.40
CA GLN A 237 0.17 11.45 16.58
C GLN A 237 -1.14 10.70 16.24
N HIS A 238 -1.42 10.47 14.98
CA HIS A 238 -2.65 9.80 14.55
C HIS A 238 -2.46 8.29 14.39
N THR A 239 -3.40 7.52 14.95
CA THR A 239 -3.49 6.07 14.75
C THR A 239 -3.81 5.79 13.28
N MET A 240 -2.79 5.49 12.49
CA MET A 240 -2.96 5.23 11.08
C MET A 240 -3.44 3.80 10.84
N ARG A 241 -4.42 3.66 9.95
CA ARG A 241 -4.92 2.35 9.53
C ARG A 241 -3.95 1.71 8.57
N ILE A 242 -3.79 0.39 8.70
CA ILE A 242 -2.95 -0.43 7.82
C ILE A 242 -3.80 -1.11 6.73
N GLU A 243 -3.28 -1.15 5.52
CA GLU A 243 -3.94 -1.85 4.41
C GLU A 243 -3.94 -3.37 4.63
N GLY A 244 -5.08 -4.02 4.32
CA GLY A 244 -5.20 -5.47 4.49
C GLY A 244 -4.17 -6.26 3.66
N GLY A 245 -3.70 -5.70 2.53
CA GLY A 245 -2.61 -6.26 1.73
C GLY A 245 -1.28 -6.29 2.48
N ASP A 246 -0.94 -5.19 3.16
CA ASP A 246 0.30 -5.06 3.93
C ASP A 246 0.31 -6.00 5.14
N LEU A 247 -0.82 -6.13 5.84
CA LEU A 247 -0.95 -7.09 6.93
C LEU A 247 -0.71 -8.54 6.51
N LYS A 248 -1.05 -8.93 5.29
CA LYS A 248 -0.76 -10.27 4.78
C LYS A 248 0.74 -10.55 4.69
N LEU A 249 1.56 -9.54 4.38
CA LEU A 249 3.02 -9.67 4.39
C LEU A 249 3.54 -9.86 5.81
N VAL A 250 3.01 -9.11 6.76
CA VAL A 250 3.34 -9.25 8.20
C VAL A 250 2.97 -10.64 8.71
N VAL A 251 1.77 -11.15 8.37
CA VAL A 251 1.33 -12.50 8.72
C VAL A 251 2.30 -13.56 8.18
N LYS A 252 2.70 -13.45 6.90
CA LYS A 252 3.68 -14.39 6.31
C LYS A 252 4.98 -14.42 7.11
N LYS A 253 5.53 -13.23 7.41
CA LYS A 253 6.80 -13.10 8.14
C LYS A 253 6.67 -13.69 9.54
N ARG A 254 5.70 -13.27 10.35
CA ARG A 254 5.53 -13.70 11.74
C ARG A 254 5.18 -15.19 11.88
N LEU A 255 4.36 -15.72 10.98
CA LEU A 255 4.10 -17.16 10.95
C LEU A 255 5.35 -17.97 10.56
N ALA A 256 6.15 -17.47 9.62
CA ALA A 256 7.41 -18.13 9.26
C ALA A 256 8.38 -18.16 10.45
N GLU A 257 8.55 -17.03 11.14
CA GLU A 257 9.40 -16.91 12.35
C GLU A 257 8.92 -17.86 13.46
N ARG A 258 7.61 -17.87 13.75
CA ARG A 258 7.02 -18.77 14.75
C ARG A 258 7.29 -20.25 14.42
N TRP A 259 7.08 -20.63 13.16
CA TRP A 259 7.30 -22.00 12.74
C TRP A 259 8.78 -22.37 12.72
N GLN A 260 9.66 -21.45 12.35
CA GLN A 260 11.10 -21.67 12.46
C GLN A 260 11.52 -21.92 13.92
N ASN A 261 10.96 -21.16 14.86
CA ASN A 261 11.22 -21.39 16.29
C ASN A 261 10.73 -22.76 16.76
N VAL A 262 9.53 -23.20 16.34
CA VAL A 262 9.02 -24.54 16.63
C VAL A 262 9.91 -25.62 16.00
N TRP A 263 10.39 -25.38 14.78
CA TRP A 263 11.31 -26.28 14.09
C TRP A 263 12.66 -26.38 14.81
N ASN A 264 13.21 -25.27 15.20
CA ASN A 264 14.50 -25.22 15.92
C ASN A 264 14.45 -25.93 17.30
N ALA A 265 13.28 -25.97 17.92
CA ALA A 265 13.10 -26.70 19.18
C ALA A 265 13.07 -28.24 19.02
N GLN A 266 12.98 -28.76 17.79
CA GLN A 266 12.93 -30.20 17.50
C GLN A 266 14.33 -30.78 17.27
N ILE A 267 15.23 -30.63 18.23
CA ILE A 267 16.65 -31.02 18.12
C ILE A 267 16.87 -32.52 17.90
N HIS A 268 15.91 -33.36 18.27
CA HIS A 268 15.98 -34.82 18.08
C HIS A 268 15.32 -35.33 16.79
N ASN A 269 14.85 -34.40 15.94
CA ASN A 269 14.24 -34.76 14.66
C ASN A 269 15.32 -34.90 13.60
N LYS A 270 15.47 -36.12 13.03
CA LYS A 270 16.45 -36.40 11.97
C LYS A 270 16.35 -35.46 10.76
N LEU A 271 15.16 -34.96 10.45
CA LEU A 271 14.99 -33.97 9.37
C LEU A 271 15.57 -32.61 9.74
N HIS A 272 15.65 -32.27 11.03
CA HIS A 272 16.28 -31.04 11.48
C HIS A 272 17.79 -31.06 11.24
N GLU A 273 18.45 -32.22 11.34
CA GLU A 273 19.87 -32.35 11.04
C GLU A 273 20.20 -32.18 9.56
N ILE A 274 19.23 -32.48 8.68
CA ILE A 274 19.39 -32.36 7.21
C ILE A 274 18.97 -30.95 6.73
N ASN A 275 17.97 -30.37 7.37
CA ASN A 275 17.38 -29.08 6.91
C ASN A 275 17.11 -28.16 8.11
N PHE A 276 18.05 -27.23 8.38
CA PHE A 276 17.99 -26.29 9.49
C PHE A 276 16.93 -25.20 9.32
N THR A 277 16.47 -24.97 8.08
CA THR A 277 15.52 -23.89 7.78
C THR A 277 14.25 -24.42 7.14
N ILE A 278 13.11 -23.87 7.56
CA ILE A 278 11.83 -24.16 6.91
C ILE A 278 11.74 -23.32 5.63
N ASN A 279 11.85 -23.97 4.48
CA ASN A 279 11.68 -23.32 3.17
C ASN A 279 10.19 -23.15 2.84
N PHE A 280 9.66 -21.91 2.99
CA PHE A 280 8.32 -21.58 2.54
C PHE A 280 8.37 -21.19 1.06
N GLY A 281 7.97 -22.07 0.18
CA GLY A 281 7.64 -21.69 -1.19
C GLY A 281 8.62 -22.07 -2.30
N ARG A 282 9.53 -23.00 -2.13
CA ARG A 282 10.04 -23.74 -3.29
C ARG A 282 8.92 -24.65 -3.81
N LYS A 283 8.37 -24.34 -5.00
CA LYS A 283 7.79 -25.38 -5.82
C LYS A 283 8.87 -26.46 -5.95
N LEU A 284 8.56 -27.66 -5.55
CA LEU A 284 9.33 -28.81 -6.01
C LEU A 284 9.16 -28.79 -7.53
N ASP A 285 10.20 -28.37 -8.22
CA ASP A 285 10.31 -28.56 -9.66
C ASP A 285 10.38 -30.09 -9.84
N THR A 286 9.23 -30.67 -10.20
CA THR A 286 9.12 -32.02 -10.70
C THR A 286 9.26 -32.02 -12.20
#